data_0cc7a563a4ddbd6ab31eec567cc59c96
#
_entry.id   0cc7a563a4ddbd6ab31eec567cc59c96
#
_cell.length_a   1.000
_cell.length_b   1.000
_cell.length_c   1.000
_cell.angle_alpha   90.00
_cell.angle_beta   90.00
_cell.angle_gamma   90.00
#
_symmetry.space_group_name_H-M   'P 1'
#
loop_
_entity.id
_entity.type
_entity.pdbx_description
1 polymer ?
#
loop_
_entity_poly.entity_id
_entity_poly.type
_entity_poly.pdbx_seq_one_letter_code
_entity_poly.pdbx_strand_id
1 'polypeptide(L)'
;MNLQNNKTKNFTPLPNEIFSLHLSTGELATYAVLMRLEDPRTYECWPSYETIGKSIGKSKSSVKRYVAGLVEKGLITVEPTSVIMRNGLKKNGNLRYHIRPIREAVEWYTQHQLYLAEAAAERHRVQRKLSAQAAEPPCSPR
;
A
#
# COMPACT_ATOMS: atom_id res chain seq x y z
N MET A 1 27.04 5.64 13.22
CA MET A 1 26.70 6.13 11.88
C MET A 1 25.25 6.58 11.86
N ASN A 2 25.05 7.84 11.60
CA ASN A 2 23.72 8.42 11.61
C ASN A 2 23.02 8.08 10.29
N LEU A 3 21.91 7.31 10.33
CA LEU A 3 21.11 6.96 9.15
C LEU A 3 20.63 8.19 8.37
N GLN A 4 20.54 9.35 9.05
CA GLN A 4 20.20 10.63 8.45
C GLN A 4 21.23 11.13 7.44
N ASN A 5 22.48 10.73 7.59
CA ASN A 5 23.56 11.11 6.66
C ASN A 5 23.48 10.39 5.30
N ASN A 6 22.72 9.31 5.21
CA ASN A 6 22.64 8.56 3.97
C ASN A 6 21.77 9.28 2.91
N LYS A 7 20.75 10.01 3.33
CA LYS A 7 19.92 10.80 2.40
C LYS A 7 20.67 12.01 1.82
N THR A 8 21.68 12.51 2.52
CA THR A 8 22.50 13.61 2.03
C THR A 8 23.63 13.16 1.09
N LYS A 9 23.84 11.86 0.94
CA LYS A 9 24.91 11.27 0.11
C LYS A 9 24.45 10.79 -1.26
N ASN A 10 23.43 11.40 -1.84
CA ASN A 10 22.94 11.11 -3.20
C ASN A 10 22.43 9.69 -3.44
N PHE A 11 21.95 9.01 -2.42
CA PHE A 11 21.26 7.74 -2.60
C PHE A 11 20.12 7.58 -1.59
N THR A 12 19.14 6.76 -1.97
CA THR A 12 17.99 6.44 -1.10
C THR A 12 18.11 4.96 -0.71
N PRO A 13 18.32 4.65 0.57
CA PRO A 13 18.37 3.23 0.98
C PRO A 13 16.98 2.62 0.95
N LEU A 14 16.84 1.46 0.32
CA LEU A 14 15.63 0.66 0.35
C LEU A 14 15.79 -0.47 1.36
N PRO A 15 14.79 -0.71 2.23
CA PRO A 15 14.85 -1.87 3.11
C PRO A 15 14.77 -3.17 2.31
N ASN A 16 15.59 -4.14 2.68
CA ASN A 16 15.61 -5.43 1.97
C ASN A 16 14.28 -6.17 2.07
N GLU A 17 13.55 -6.00 3.15
CA GLU A 17 12.25 -6.63 3.41
C GLU A 17 11.19 -6.26 2.38
N ILE A 18 11.38 -5.16 1.65
CA ILE A 18 10.41 -4.72 0.65
C ILE A 18 10.21 -5.75 -0.46
N PHE A 19 11.23 -6.54 -0.74
CA PHE A 19 11.16 -7.56 -1.79
C PHE A 19 10.31 -8.77 -1.39
N SER A 20 10.01 -8.95 -0.11
CA SER A 20 9.10 -10.00 0.37
C SER A 20 7.63 -9.60 0.31
N LEU A 21 7.33 -8.35 0.01
CA LEU A 21 5.96 -7.82 0.00
C LEU A 21 5.27 -7.92 -1.37
N HIS A 22 5.95 -8.47 -2.36
CA HIS A 22 5.41 -8.70 -3.70
C HIS A 22 4.86 -7.43 -4.37
N LEU A 23 5.63 -6.33 -4.26
CA LEU A 23 5.27 -5.09 -4.93
C LEU A 23 5.41 -5.22 -6.45
N SER A 24 4.50 -4.58 -7.18
CA SER A 24 4.69 -4.40 -8.62
C SER A 24 5.86 -3.42 -8.86
N THR A 25 6.39 -3.42 -10.07
CA THR A 25 7.47 -2.52 -10.46
C THR A 25 7.11 -1.05 -10.22
N GLY A 26 5.88 -0.66 -10.57
CA GLY A 26 5.40 0.71 -10.35
C GLY A 26 5.21 1.06 -8.89
N GLU A 27 4.74 0.12 -8.08
CA GLU A 27 4.62 0.30 -6.63
C GLU A 27 5.98 0.47 -5.98
N LEU A 28 6.96 -0.36 -6.37
CA LEU A 28 8.33 -0.25 -5.86
C LEU A 28 8.97 1.09 -6.23
N ALA A 29 8.82 1.52 -7.48
CA ALA A 29 9.33 2.80 -7.94
C ALA A 29 8.68 3.98 -7.20
N THR A 30 7.37 3.93 -7.01
CA THR A 30 6.62 4.95 -6.26
C THR A 30 7.08 5.00 -4.80
N TYR A 31 7.24 3.87 -4.17
CA TYR A 31 7.75 3.77 -2.80
C TYR A 31 9.14 4.39 -2.68
N ALA A 32 10.02 4.10 -3.62
CA ALA A 32 11.37 4.66 -3.64
C ALA A 32 11.36 6.19 -3.75
N VAL A 33 10.49 6.76 -4.58
CA VAL A 33 10.32 8.22 -4.69
C VAL A 33 9.83 8.82 -3.39
N LEU A 34 8.83 8.19 -2.76
CA LEU A 34 8.31 8.67 -1.47
C LEU A 34 9.38 8.62 -0.38
N MET A 35 10.18 7.57 -0.33
CA MET A 35 11.30 7.47 0.61
C MET A 35 12.34 8.56 0.40
N ARG A 36 12.61 8.90 -0.86
CA ARG A 36 13.53 9.99 -1.19
C ARG A 36 13.02 11.33 -0.69
N LEU A 37 11.71 11.56 -0.80
CA LEU A 37 11.08 12.86 -0.50
C LEU A 37 10.65 13.00 0.96
N GLU A 38 10.59 11.90 1.73
CA GLU A 38 10.14 11.96 3.11
C GLU A 38 11.05 12.81 3.99
N ASP A 39 10.44 13.52 4.93
CA ASP A 39 11.17 14.19 6.00
C ASP A 39 11.70 13.11 6.97
N PRO A 40 13.03 13.08 7.24
CA PRO A 40 13.60 12.08 8.16
C PRO A 40 13.07 12.17 9.59
N ARG A 41 12.47 13.28 9.97
CA ARG A 41 11.92 13.49 11.33
C ARG A 41 10.51 12.97 11.47
N THR A 42 9.67 13.23 10.46
CA THR A 42 8.23 12.94 10.51
C THR A 42 7.82 11.75 9.64
N TYR A 43 8.70 11.31 8.73
CA TYR A 43 8.43 10.27 7.73
C TYR A 43 7.26 10.63 6.81
N GLU A 44 7.06 11.92 6.59
CA GLU A 44 5.96 12.45 5.78
C GLU A 44 6.49 13.21 4.57
N CYS A 45 5.69 13.22 3.49
CA CYS A 45 5.93 14.03 2.31
C CYS A 45 4.62 14.35 1.59
N TRP A 46 4.65 15.35 0.71
CA TRP A 46 3.46 15.87 0.03
C TRP A 46 3.64 16.01 -1.49
N PRO A 47 4.26 15.07 -2.21
CA PRO A 47 4.40 15.20 -3.66
C PRO A 47 3.05 15.05 -4.37
N SER A 48 2.88 15.78 -5.49
CA SER A 48 1.73 15.56 -6.35
C SER A 48 1.89 14.27 -7.16
N TYR A 49 0.80 13.72 -7.66
CA TYR A 49 0.86 12.57 -8.57
C TYR A 49 1.71 12.87 -9.81
N GLU A 50 1.65 14.11 -10.29
CA GLU A 50 2.46 14.55 -11.41
C GLU A 50 3.96 14.52 -11.10
N THR A 51 4.36 14.99 -9.92
CA THR A 51 5.75 14.96 -9.46
C THR A 51 6.27 13.53 -9.38
N ILE A 52 5.49 12.63 -8.78
CA ILE A 52 5.83 11.20 -8.70
C ILE A 52 5.92 10.61 -10.11
N GLY A 53 4.92 10.88 -10.94
CA GLY A 53 4.85 10.35 -12.30
C GLY A 53 6.03 10.78 -13.17
N LYS A 54 6.47 12.03 -13.07
CA LYS A 54 7.67 12.51 -13.77
C LYS A 54 8.93 11.79 -13.29
N SER A 55 9.02 11.48 -12.01
CA SER A 55 10.18 10.78 -11.45
C SER A 55 10.31 9.34 -11.93
N ILE A 56 9.21 8.66 -12.18
CA ILE A 56 9.19 7.24 -12.56
C ILE A 56 8.76 6.98 -14.01
N GLY A 57 8.45 8.04 -14.76
CA GLY A 57 8.04 7.93 -16.16
C GLY A 57 6.65 7.33 -16.35
N LYS A 58 5.70 7.63 -15.46
CA LYS A 58 4.34 7.11 -15.50
C LYS A 58 3.30 8.22 -15.43
N SER A 59 2.09 7.93 -15.90
CA SER A 59 0.96 8.86 -15.86
C SER A 59 0.42 9.04 -14.45
N LYS A 60 -0.33 10.10 -14.21
CA LYS A 60 -1.02 10.35 -12.94
C LYS A 60 -1.96 9.20 -12.56
N SER A 61 -2.67 8.64 -13.53
CA SER A 61 -3.58 7.51 -13.31
C SER A 61 -2.84 6.28 -12.82
N SER A 62 -1.67 5.99 -13.40
CA SER A 62 -0.82 4.88 -12.97
C SER A 62 -0.29 5.12 -11.57
N VAL A 63 0.17 6.33 -11.26
CA VAL A 63 0.66 6.69 -9.91
C VAL A 63 -0.44 6.52 -8.88
N LYS A 64 -1.65 6.98 -9.17
CA LYS A 64 -2.80 6.81 -8.28
C LYS A 64 -3.03 5.33 -7.94
N ARG A 65 -2.95 4.46 -8.94
CA ARG A 65 -3.09 3.02 -8.76
C ARG A 65 -1.97 2.42 -7.91
N TYR A 66 -0.72 2.86 -8.13
CA TYR A 66 0.43 2.40 -7.34
C TYR A 66 0.34 2.84 -5.89
N VAL A 67 -0.08 4.08 -5.66
CA VAL A 67 -0.32 4.59 -4.30
C VAL A 67 -1.39 3.76 -3.60
N ALA A 68 -2.50 3.47 -4.26
CA ALA A 68 -3.55 2.62 -3.70
C ALA A 68 -3.03 1.23 -3.34
N GLY A 69 -2.18 0.63 -4.18
CA GLY A 69 -1.54 -0.66 -3.89
C GLY A 69 -0.61 -0.61 -2.69
N LEU A 70 0.15 0.46 -2.54
CA LEU A 70 1.03 0.63 -1.38
C LEU A 70 0.24 0.80 -0.07
N VAL A 71 -0.87 1.51 -0.11
CA VAL A 71 -1.79 1.65 1.04
C VAL A 71 -2.39 0.29 1.41
N GLU A 72 -2.84 -0.45 0.42
CA GLU A 72 -3.41 -1.79 0.61
C GLU A 72 -2.41 -2.76 1.26
N LYS A 73 -1.15 -2.65 0.92
CA LYS A 73 -0.07 -3.48 1.48
C LYS A 73 0.48 -2.95 2.81
N GLY A 74 -0.06 -1.85 3.32
CA GLY A 74 0.31 -1.32 4.62
C GLY A 74 1.65 -0.59 4.69
N LEU A 75 2.25 -0.27 3.54
CA LEU A 75 3.54 0.42 3.48
C LEU A 75 3.44 1.91 3.75
N ILE A 76 2.35 2.52 3.35
CA ILE A 76 2.10 3.94 3.52
C ILE A 76 0.68 4.19 3.99
N THR A 77 0.47 5.34 4.61
CA THR A 77 -0.86 5.90 4.83
C THR A 77 -0.95 7.22 4.09
N VAL A 78 -2.13 7.56 3.61
CA VAL A 78 -2.38 8.81 2.90
C VAL A 78 -3.51 9.56 3.56
N GLU A 79 -3.35 10.88 3.66
CA GLU A 79 -4.36 11.75 4.20
C GLU A 79 -4.60 12.92 3.24
N PRO A 80 -5.86 13.30 3.01
CA PRO A 80 -6.14 14.49 2.22
C PRO A 80 -5.70 15.74 2.97
N THR A 81 -5.17 16.70 2.23
CA THR A 81 -4.86 18.03 2.76
C THR A 81 -5.73 19.08 2.10
N SER A 82 -5.94 20.19 2.78
CA SER A 82 -6.66 21.33 2.22
C SER A 82 -5.87 22.60 2.41
N VAL A 83 -5.98 23.50 1.44
CA VAL A 83 -5.35 24.82 1.48
C VAL A 83 -6.45 25.87 1.44
N ILE A 84 -6.38 26.87 2.31
CA ILE A 84 -7.30 28.01 2.28
C ILE A 84 -6.73 29.05 1.33
N MET A 85 -7.47 29.34 0.27
CA MET A 85 -7.09 30.34 -0.72
C MET A 85 -7.30 31.77 -0.17
N ARG A 86 -6.70 32.77 -0.83
CA ARG A 86 -6.84 34.18 -0.45
C ARG A 86 -8.29 34.65 -0.39
N ASN A 87 -9.18 34.03 -1.16
CA ASN A 87 -10.61 34.32 -1.17
C ASN A 87 -11.40 33.59 -0.08
N GLY A 88 -10.75 32.88 0.83
CA GLY A 88 -11.37 32.11 1.90
C GLY A 88 -11.94 30.75 1.50
N LEU A 89 -11.86 30.37 0.23
CA LEU A 89 -12.32 29.07 -0.25
C LEU A 89 -11.29 27.99 0.03
N LYS A 90 -11.76 26.81 0.46
CA LYS A 90 -10.91 25.62 0.63
C LYS A 90 -10.66 24.98 -0.72
N LYS A 91 -9.41 24.70 -1.02
CA LYS A 91 -8.99 23.90 -2.16
C LYS A 91 -8.31 22.63 -1.66
N ASN A 92 -8.55 21.50 -2.33
CA ASN A 92 -7.83 20.27 -2.05
C ASN A 92 -6.35 20.45 -2.38
N GLY A 93 -5.49 20.20 -1.40
CA GLY A 93 -4.04 20.18 -1.60
C GLY A 93 -3.58 18.78 -2.03
N ASN A 94 -2.26 18.63 -2.13
CA ASN A 94 -1.65 17.33 -2.37
C ASN A 94 -1.91 16.40 -1.17
N LEU A 95 -1.94 15.09 -1.43
CA LEU A 95 -2.05 14.11 -0.36
C LEU A 95 -0.81 14.16 0.54
N ARG A 96 -1.02 13.98 1.83
CA ARG A 96 0.06 13.76 2.78
C ARG A 96 0.34 12.26 2.86
N TYR A 97 1.56 11.89 2.54
CA TYR A 97 2.02 10.50 2.58
C TYR A 97 2.83 10.30 3.85
N HIS A 98 2.49 9.32 4.62
CA HIS A 98 3.26 8.87 5.77
C HIS A 98 3.80 7.46 5.48
N ILE A 99 5.12 7.31 5.52
CA ILE A 99 5.77 6.02 5.28
C ILE A 99 5.86 5.30 6.63
N ARG A 100 5.26 4.12 6.68
CA ARG A 100 5.25 3.31 7.89
C ARG A 100 6.59 2.60 8.07
N PRO A 101 7.03 2.36 9.33
CA PRO A 101 8.21 1.53 9.57
C PRO A 101 8.07 0.19 8.88
N ILE A 102 9.14 -0.27 8.22
CA ILE A 102 9.10 -1.49 7.40
C ILE A 102 8.68 -2.72 8.21
N ARG A 103 9.06 -2.81 9.47
CA ARG A 103 8.67 -3.92 10.34
C ARG A 103 7.17 -3.99 10.54
N GLU A 104 6.54 -2.85 10.78
CA GLU A 104 5.07 -2.77 10.92
C GLU A 104 4.38 -3.15 9.62
N ALA A 105 4.90 -2.70 8.50
CA ALA A 105 4.36 -3.03 7.18
C ALA A 105 4.45 -4.54 6.90
N VAL A 106 5.57 -5.16 7.21
CA VAL A 106 5.76 -6.61 7.04
C VAL A 106 4.82 -7.40 7.95
N GLU A 107 4.72 -7.03 9.23
CA GLU A 107 3.79 -7.66 10.16
C GLU A 107 2.35 -7.55 9.70
N TRP A 108 1.93 -6.35 9.32
CA TRP A 108 0.57 -6.12 8.83
C TRP A 108 0.28 -6.95 7.59
N TYR A 109 1.21 -6.98 6.64
CA TYR A 109 1.07 -7.76 5.41
C TYR A 109 0.97 -9.25 5.70
N THR A 110 1.83 -9.77 6.56
CA THR A 110 1.84 -11.19 6.93
C THR A 110 0.51 -11.59 7.61
N GLN A 111 0.05 -10.80 8.56
CA GLN A 111 -1.22 -11.04 9.24
C GLN A 111 -2.41 -10.96 8.28
N HIS A 112 -2.38 -10.00 7.37
CA HIS A 112 -3.43 -9.84 6.38
C HIS A 112 -3.48 -11.03 5.41
N GLN A 113 -2.33 -11.53 4.97
CA GLN A 113 -2.24 -12.72 4.13
C GLN A 113 -2.76 -13.96 4.86
N LEU A 114 -2.42 -14.12 6.14
CA LEU A 114 -2.97 -15.21 6.97
C LEU A 114 -4.49 -15.12 7.08
N TYR A 115 -4.99 -13.95 7.36
CA TYR A 115 -6.44 -13.71 7.44
C TYR A 115 -7.14 -14.09 6.13
N LEU A 116 -6.61 -13.65 4.99
CA LEU A 116 -7.17 -13.98 3.68
C LEU A 116 -7.12 -15.48 3.40
N ALA A 117 -6.03 -16.15 3.76
CA ALA A 117 -5.89 -17.60 3.60
C ALA A 117 -6.90 -18.36 4.46
N GLU A 118 -7.09 -17.96 5.71
CA GLU A 118 -8.08 -18.55 6.60
C GLU A 118 -9.51 -18.34 6.08
N ALA A 119 -9.83 -17.14 5.63
CA ALA A 119 -11.13 -16.83 5.05
C ALA A 119 -11.40 -17.66 3.78
N ALA A 120 -10.38 -17.82 2.93
CA ALA A 120 -10.49 -18.65 1.73
C ALA A 120 -10.69 -20.13 2.09
N ALA A 121 -9.96 -20.65 3.09
CA ALA A 121 -10.11 -22.01 3.57
C ALA A 121 -11.51 -22.26 4.14
N GLU A 122 -12.05 -21.30 4.89
CA GLU A 122 -13.40 -21.40 5.44
C GLU A 122 -14.46 -21.40 4.34
N ARG A 123 -14.35 -20.53 3.36
CA ARG A 123 -15.25 -20.52 2.19
C ARG A 123 -15.20 -21.84 1.44
N HIS A 124 -14.03 -22.42 1.28
CA HIS A 124 -13.85 -23.70 0.62
C HIS A 124 -14.50 -24.84 1.42
N ARG A 125 -14.38 -24.83 2.75
CA ARG A 125 -15.05 -25.82 3.63
C ARG A 125 -16.57 -25.72 3.52
N VAL A 126 -17.10 -24.51 3.57
CA VAL A 126 -18.55 -24.27 3.41
C VAL A 126 -19.03 -24.75 2.05
N GLN A 127 -18.29 -24.45 1.00
CA GLN A 127 -18.64 -24.87 -0.36
C GLN A 127 -18.64 -26.39 -0.51
N ARG A 128 -17.66 -27.08 0.09
CA ARG A 128 -17.62 -28.54 0.12
C ARG A 128 -18.84 -29.14 0.82
N LYS A 129 -19.23 -28.58 1.97
CA LYS A 129 -20.42 -29.02 2.69
C LYS A 129 -21.69 -28.86 1.87
N LEU A 130 -21.85 -27.71 1.22
CA LEU A 130 -22.99 -27.42 0.36
C LEU A 130 -23.03 -28.38 -0.86
N SER A 131 -21.88 -28.63 -1.47
CA SER A 131 -21.77 -29.56 -2.60
C SER A 131 -22.09 -30.99 -2.17
N ALA A 132 -21.64 -31.43 -1.01
CA ALA A 132 -21.93 -32.74 -0.46
C ALA A 132 -23.43 -32.91 -0.18
N GLN A 133 -24.08 -31.88 0.40
CA GLN A 133 -25.53 -31.89 0.62
C GLN A 133 -26.32 -31.90 -0.68
N ALA A 134 -25.85 -31.17 -1.69
CA ALA A 134 -26.49 -31.13 -3.00
C ALA A 134 -26.30 -32.45 -3.75
N ALA A 135 -25.23 -33.20 -3.51
CA ALA A 135 -24.92 -34.46 -4.13
C ALA A 135 -25.58 -35.66 -3.45
N GLU A 136 -26.11 -35.51 -2.23
CA GLU A 136 -26.86 -36.57 -1.56
C GLU A 136 -28.16 -36.81 -2.32
N PRO A 137 -28.39 -38.06 -2.77
CA PRO A 137 -29.66 -38.35 -3.41
C PRO A 137 -30.79 -38.17 -2.42
N PRO A 138 -31.91 -37.55 -2.82
CA PRO A 138 -33.03 -37.44 -1.91
C PRO A 138 -33.40 -38.84 -1.43
N CYS A 139 -33.43 -39.02 -0.13
CA CYS A 139 -33.96 -40.25 0.45
C CYS A 139 -35.35 -40.47 -0.12
N SER A 140 -35.45 -41.41 -1.01
CA SER A 140 -36.73 -41.86 -1.54
C SER A 140 -37.51 -42.50 -0.39
N PRO A 141 -38.58 -41.86 0.13
CA PRO A 141 -39.43 -42.56 1.07
C PRO A 141 -40.10 -43.70 0.33
N ARG A 142 -39.90 -44.85 0.81
CA ARG A 142 -40.73 -45.96 0.43
C ARG A 142 -42.02 -45.94 1.20
#